data_26a8d673b5c3d3c0f8f4fb86cd23f046
#
_entry.id   26a8d673b5c3d3c0f8f4fb86cd23f046
#
_cell.length_a   1.000
_cell.length_b   1.000
_cell.length_c   1.000
_cell.angle_alpha   90.00
_cell.angle_beta   90.00
_cell.angle_gamma   90.00
#
_symmetry.space_group_name_H-M   'P 1'
#
loop_
_entity.id
_entity.type
_entity.pdbx_description
1 polymer ?
#
loop_
_entity_poly.entity_id
_entity_poly.type
_entity_poly.pdbx_seq_one_letter_code
_entity_poly.pdbx_strand_id
1 'polypeptide(L)' 'MLKKEEKVIIRTALMEYRNLLFKTFYGTDEEKNRIATVNKLLQNWKV' A
#
# COMPACT_ATOMS: atom_id res chain seq x y z
N MET A 1 20.61 1.52 4.16
CA MET A 1 19.78 1.34 2.98
C MET A 1 19.10 -0.02 2.99
N LEU A 2 17.87 -0.06 2.49
CA LEU A 2 17.16 -1.32 2.40
C LEU A 2 17.68 -2.18 1.26
N LYS A 3 17.76 -3.47 1.49
CA LYS A 3 18.12 -4.41 0.46
C LYS A 3 16.92 -4.61 -0.48
N LYS A 4 17.19 -5.13 -1.68
CA LYS A 4 16.14 -5.37 -2.65
C LYS A 4 15.04 -6.27 -2.10
N GLU A 5 15.42 -7.32 -1.38
CA GLU A 5 14.45 -8.24 -0.78
C GLU A 5 13.56 -7.55 0.22
N GLU A 6 14.13 -6.67 1.03
CA GLU A 6 13.38 -5.91 2.01
C GLU A 6 12.38 -4.97 1.33
N LYS A 7 12.80 -4.35 0.24
CA LYS A 7 11.91 -3.48 -0.53
C LYS A 7 10.74 -4.25 -1.11
N VAL A 8 11.00 -5.45 -1.62
CA VAL A 8 9.95 -6.30 -2.17
C VAL A 8 8.94 -6.67 -1.09
N ILE A 9 9.41 -7.03 0.10
CA ILE A 9 8.55 -7.38 1.21
C ILE A 9 7.66 -6.20 1.61
N ILE A 10 8.24 -5.02 1.70
CA ILE A 10 7.48 -3.82 2.08
C ILE A 10 6.45 -3.49 1.01
N ARG A 11 6.83 -3.58 -0.25
CA ARG A 11 5.90 -3.35 -1.36
C ARG A 11 4.74 -4.33 -1.32
N THR A 12 5.02 -5.60 -1.09
CA THR A 12 3.98 -6.61 -0.97
C THR A 12 3.06 -6.32 0.21
N ALA A 13 3.62 -5.90 1.33
CA ALA A 13 2.84 -5.54 2.50
C ALA A 13 1.90 -4.36 2.21
N LEU A 14 2.36 -3.37 1.46
CA LEU A 14 1.53 -2.24 1.06
C LEU A 14 0.38 -2.68 0.16
N MET A 15 0.64 -3.60 -0.75
CA MET A 15 -0.39 -4.12 -1.64
C MET A 15 -1.44 -4.91 -0.87
N GLU A 16 -1.01 -5.71 0.08
CA GLU A 16 -1.92 -6.47 0.93
C GLU A 16 -2.73 -5.56 1.83
N TYR A 17 -2.11 -4.52 2.36
CA TYR A 17 -2.81 -3.52 3.15
C TYR A 17 -3.89 -2.84 2.33
N ARG A 18 -3.58 -2.50 1.08
CA ARG A 18 -4.58 -1.92 0.18
C ARG A 18 -5.77 -2.84 -0.01
N ASN A 19 -5.51 -4.12 -0.21
CA ASN A 19 -6.59 -5.11 -0.35
C ASN A 19 -7.43 -5.19 0.91
N LEU A 20 -6.79 -5.12 2.07
CA LEU A 20 -7.48 -5.13 3.35
C LEU A 20 -8.38 -3.90 3.48
N LEU A 21 -7.91 -2.75 3.02
CA LEU A 21 -8.70 -1.52 3.04
C LEU A 21 -9.97 -1.65 2.20
N PHE A 22 -9.89 -2.30 1.06
CA PHE A 22 -11.06 -2.55 0.23
C PHE A 22 -12.12 -3.38 0.97
N LYS A 23 -11.68 -4.29 1.80
CA LYS A 23 -12.60 -5.15 2.56
C LYS A 23 -13.12 -4.49 3.82
N THR A 24 -12.26 -3.75 4.51
CA THR A 24 -12.55 -3.22 5.85
C THR A 24 -13.27 -1.88 5.81
N PHE A 25 -12.86 -1.01 4.90
CA PHE A 25 -13.38 0.36 4.82
C PHE A 25 -14.16 0.62 3.54
N TYR A 26 -14.70 -0.42 2.96
CA TYR A 26 -15.39 -0.33 1.68
C TYR A 26 -16.44 0.80 1.66
N GLY A 27 -16.31 1.67 0.66
CA GLY A 27 -17.28 2.74 0.46
C GLY A 27 -17.14 3.96 1.37
N THR A 28 -16.10 4.01 2.20
CA THR A 28 -15.88 5.14 3.11
C THR A 28 -14.90 6.14 2.55
N ASP A 29 -14.94 7.37 3.07
CA ASP A 29 -13.95 8.38 2.72
C ASP A 29 -12.57 7.98 3.20
N GLU A 30 -12.51 7.27 4.32
CA GLU A 30 -11.25 6.78 4.87
C GLU A 30 -10.59 5.79 3.93
N GLU A 31 -11.39 4.95 3.27
CA GLU A 31 -10.88 4.03 2.26
C GLU A 31 -10.16 4.81 1.16
N LYS A 32 -10.82 5.82 0.62
CA LYS A 32 -10.25 6.62 -0.47
C LYS A 32 -8.94 7.27 -0.06
N ASN A 33 -8.93 7.86 1.13
CA ASN A 33 -7.75 8.58 1.61
C ASN A 33 -6.58 7.64 1.84
N ARG A 34 -6.82 6.50 2.45
CA ARG A 34 -5.76 5.53 2.75
C ARG A 34 -5.25 4.87 1.47
N ILE A 35 -6.16 4.55 0.56
CA ILE A 35 -5.76 3.94 -0.71
C ILE A 35 -4.95 4.93 -1.54
N ALA A 36 -5.32 6.20 -1.56
CA ALA A 36 -4.56 7.21 -2.26
C ALA A 36 -3.13 7.30 -1.72
N THR A 37 -2.99 7.25 -0.39
CA THR A 37 -1.68 7.27 0.25
C THR A 37 -0.86 6.03 -0.11
N VAL A 38 -1.48 4.86 -0.08
CA VAL A 38 -0.81 3.61 -0.42
C VAL A 38 -0.37 3.63 -1.88
N ASN A 39 -1.23 4.08 -2.77
CA ASN A 39 -0.90 4.15 -4.19
C ASN A 39 0.27 5.10 -4.44
N LYS A 40 0.30 6.22 -3.73
CA LYS A 40 1.40 7.17 -3.82
C LYS A 40 2.71 6.54 -3.39
N LEU A 41 2.68 5.80 -2.29
CA LEU A 41 3.87 5.10 -1.79
C LEU A 41 4.34 4.04 -2.78
N LEU A 42 3.41 3.25 -3.31
CA LEU A 42 3.75 2.22 -4.28
C LEU A 42 4.34 2.82 -5.56
N GLN A 43 3.80 3.95 -6.00
CA GLN A 43 4.27 4.62 -7.19
C GLN A 43 5.69 5.13 -7.03
N ASN A 44 6.04 5.60 -5.84
CA ASN A 44 7.38 6.12 -5.56
C ASN A 44 8.35 5.03 -5.09
N TRP A 45 7.87 3.83 -4.85
CA TRP A 45 8.66 2.74 -4.31
C TRP A 45 9.29 1.95 -5.45
N LYS A 46 10.56 2.17 -5.68
CA LYS A 46 11.29 1.48 -6.75
C LYS A 46 12.05 0.28 -6.18
N VAL A 47 11.81 -0.85 -6.76
CA VAL A 47 12.41 -2.11 -6.33
C VAL A 47 13.44 -2.58 -7.35
#